data_f83ba9edf0907369125cf868c5a1e804
#
_entry.id   f83ba9edf0907369125cf868c5a1e804
#
_cell.length_a   1.000
_cell.length_b   1.000
_cell.length_c   1.000
_cell.angle_alpha   90.00
_cell.angle_beta   90.00
_cell.angle_gamma   90.00
#
_symmetry.space_group_name_H-M   'P 1'
#
loop_
_entity.id
_entity.type
_entity.pdbx_description
1 polymer ?
#
loop_
_entity_poly.entity_id
_entity_poly.type
_entity_poly.pdbx_seq_one_letter_code
_entity_poly.pdbx_strand_id
1 'polypeptide(L)'
;MSYTSSQEVRLGQRPDASDAPLYNATIAEAFTRYWKRYATFSGRASRSEYWWMALISLAVAIGTTSIDVVTNGSFAEARTTATGVGDLLSYAWGLAAIVPTVALGVRRLHDTNRSGNWIFLGLVPFIGVIVLLIFYLAPSNPAGVRFDRASGG
;
A
#
# COMPACT_ATOMS: atom_id res chain seq x y z
N MET A 1 -1.13 20.08 41.35
CA MET A 1 -0.61 20.72 40.11
C MET A 1 0.48 19.87 39.47
N SER A 2 0.22 18.63 39.04
CA SER A 2 1.25 17.74 38.48
C SER A 2 0.72 16.85 37.33
N TYR A 3 -0.34 17.27 36.66
CA TYR A 3 -0.94 16.50 35.56
C TYR A 3 -0.33 16.86 34.18
N THR A 4 0.35 17.99 34.05
CA THR A 4 0.86 18.52 32.78
C THR A 4 2.15 17.82 32.32
N SER A 5 3.02 17.41 33.25
CA SER A 5 4.31 16.80 32.91
C SER A 5 4.20 15.39 32.34
N SER A 6 3.19 14.62 32.79
CA SER A 6 2.99 13.23 32.31
C SER A 6 2.42 13.13 30.90
N GLN A 7 1.70 14.17 30.44
CA GLN A 7 1.20 14.25 29.08
C GLN A 7 2.29 14.71 28.10
N GLU A 8 3.15 15.63 28.51
CA GLU A 8 4.25 16.10 27.67
C GLU A 8 5.31 15.00 27.45
N VAL A 9 5.58 14.18 28.49
CA VAL A 9 6.45 13.01 28.36
C VAL A 9 5.87 11.98 27.39
N ARG A 10 4.53 11.82 27.33
CA ARG A 10 3.88 10.93 26.35
C ARG A 10 3.87 11.52 24.93
N LEU A 11 3.92 12.84 24.77
CA LEU A 11 3.99 13.48 23.45
C LEU A 11 5.43 13.48 22.91
N GLY A 12 6.45 13.43 23.76
CA GLY A 12 7.86 13.29 23.38
C GLY A 12 8.27 11.84 23.03
N GLN A 13 7.51 10.86 23.51
CA GLN A 13 7.66 9.44 23.16
C GLN A 13 6.55 9.00 22.19
N ARG A 14 6.33 9.74 21.11
CA ARG A 14 5.65 9.14 19.98
C ARG A 14 6.54 7.98 19.52
N PRO A 15 6.08 6.70 19.59
CA PRO A 15 6.73 5.64 18.85
C PRO A 15 6.91 6.18 17.44
N ASP A 16 8.08 6.00 16.86
CA ASP A 16 8.42 6.58 15.56
C ASP A 16 7.17 6.56 14.69
N ALA A 17 6.63 7.74 14.41
CA ALA A 17 5.35 7.93 13.71
C ALA A 17 5.34 7.24 12.34
N SER A 18 6.47 6.62 11.99
CA SER A 18 6.70 5.84 10.81
C SER A 18 6.01 4.47 10.84
N ASP A 19 5.94 3.75 11.96
CA ASP A 19 5.43 2.38 12.01
C ASP A 19 3.93 2.29 12.30
N ALA A 20 3.35 3.30 12.94
CA ALA A 20 1.91 3.39 13.15
C ALA A 20 1.14 3.65 11.83
N PRO A 21 -0.07 3.10 11.68
CA PRO A 21 -0.92 3.36 10.52
C PRO A 21 -1.38 4.83 10.53
N LEU A 22 -1.40 5.46 9.36
CA LEU A 22 -1.93 6.82 9.20
C LEU A 22 -3.42 6.74 8.85
N TYR A 23 -4.27 6.84 9.86
CA TYR A 23 -5.72 6.86 9.65
C TYR A 23 -6.15 8.14 8.94
N ASN A 24 -7.10 8.01 7.99
CA ASN A 24 -7.59 9.12 7.16
C ASN A 24 -6.47 9.82 6.37
N ALA A 25 -5.48 9.06 5.92
CA ALA A 25 -4.42 9.58 5.07
C ALA A 25 -5.01 10.26 3.84
N THR A 26 -4.47 11.42 3.49
CA THR A 26 -4.70 12.07 2.19
C THR A 26 -3.96 11.30 1.10
N ILE A 27 -4.32 11.54 -0.16
CA ILE A 27 -3.66 10.93 -1.32
C ILE A 27 -2.16 11.25 -1.35
N ALA A 28 -1.77 12.49 -1.03
CA ALA A 28 -0.37 12.92 -1.02
C ALA A 28 0.44 12.25 0.09
N GLU A 29 -0.15 12.10 1.28
CA GLU A 29 0.48 11.40 2.40
C GLU A 29 0.63 9.90 2.11
N ALA A 30 -0.40 9.26 1.56
CA ALA A 30 -0.36 7.86 1.18
C ALA A 30 0.75 7.61 0.14
N PHE A 31 0.82 8.44 -0.91
CA PHE A 31 1.83 8.38 -1.95
C PHE A 31 3.24 8.58 -1.38
N THR A 32 3.43 9.60 -0.55
CA THR A 32 4.74 9.89 0.05
C THR A 32 5.20 8.76 0.96
N ARG A 33 4.31 8.21 1.80
CA ARG A 33 4.63 7.08 2.68
C ARG A 33 4.91 5.80 1.90
N TYR A 34 4.19 5.56 0.80
CA TYR A 34 4.40 4.41 -0.07
C TYR A 34 5.85 4.35 -0.57
N TRP A 35 6.36 5.46 -1.08
CA TRP A 35 7.74 5.53 -1.59
C TRP A 35 8.80 5.62 -0.48
N LYS A 36 8.53 6.38 0.59
CA LYS A 36 9.46 6.45 1.73
C LYS A 36 9.64 5.12 2.44
N ARG A 37 8.61 4.29 2.45
CA ARG A 37 8.62 2.97 3.07
C ARG A 37 8.69 1.84 2.04
N TYR A 38 9.45 2.06 0.99
CA TYR A 38 9.56 1.22 -0.21
C TYR A 38 9.66 -0.28 0.11
N ALA A 39 10.63 -0.66 0.95
CA ALA A 39 10.90 -2.05 1.36
C ALA A 39 10.70 -2.26 2.87
N THR A 40 9.81 -1.49 3.50
CA THR A 40 9.52 -1.63 4.93
C THR A 40 8.31 -2.55 5.12
N PHE A 41 8.57 -3.77 5.55
CA PHE A 41 7.55 -4.79 5.78
C PHE A 41 7.02 -4.80 7.22
N SER A 42 7.70 -4.15 8.15
CA SER A 42 7.28 -3.97 9.55
C SER A 42 6.28 -2.83 9.70
N GLY A 43 5.56 -2.83 10.84
CA GLY A 43 4.56 -1.84 11.15
C GLY A 43 3.22 -2.13 10.45
N ARG A 44 2.34 -1.13 10.45
CA ARG A 44 0.97 -1.24 9.97
C ARG A 44 0.65 -0.20 8.91
N ALA A 45 -0.36 -0.47 8.09
CA ALA A 45 -0.91 0.48 7.13
C ALA A 45 -2.44 0.55 7.25
N SER A 46 -2.97 1.76 7.26
CA SER A 46 -4.42 1.99 7.31
C SER A 46 -5.13 1.64 6.00
N ARG A 47 -6.47 1.57 6.04
CA ARG A 47 -7.27 1.42 4.82
C ARG A 47 -7.03 2.57 3.84
N SER A 48 -6.99 3.82 4.32
CA SER A 48 -6.79 4.99 3.47
C SER A 48 -5.45 4.94 2.75
N GLU A 49 -4.36 4.58 3.44
CA GLU A 49 -3.05 4.40 2.80
C GLU A 49 -3.09 3.35 1.67
N TYR A 50 -3.71 2.20 1.93
CA TYR A 50 -3.79 1.11 0.96
C TYR A 50 -4.66 1.48 -0.26
N TRP A 51 -5.87 1.98 -0.01
CA TRP A 51 -6.83 2.22 -1.07
C TRP A 51 -6.46 3.42 -1.95
N TRP A 52 -5.82 4.47 -1.39
CA TRP A 52 -5.29 5.55 -2.21
C TRP A 52 -4.24 5.05 -3.20
N MET A 53 -3.33 4.17 -2.76
CA MET A 53 -2.32 3.60 -3.67
C MET A 53 -2.93 2.64 -4.70
N ALA A 54 -3.96 1.88 -4.34
CA ALA A 54 -4.72 1.06 -5.29
C ALA A 54 -5.39 1.94 -6.38
N LEU A 55 -6.01 3.05 -5.98
CA LEU A 55 -6.62 4.02 -6.90
C LEU A 55 -5.58 4.70 -7.81
N ILE A 56 -4.43 5.09 -7.27
CA ILE A 56 -3.34 5.65 -8.08
C ILE A 56 -2.86 4.63 -9.11
N SER A 57 -2.63 3.40 -8.70
CA SER A 57 -2.19 2.34 -9.63
C SER A 57 -3.23 2.05 -10.71
N LEU A 58 -4.51 2.08 -10.35
CA LEU A 58 -5.61 1.96 -11.32
C LEU A 58 -5.63 3.15 -12.30
N ALA A 59 -5.46 4.37 -11.81
CA ALA A 59 -5.40 5.57 -12.66
C ALA A 59 -4.21 5.53 -13.62
N VAL A 60 -3.04 5.08 -13.16
CA VAL A 60 -1.88 4.85 -14.02
C VAL A 60 -2.20 3.82 -15.09
N ALA A 61 -2.79 2.67 -14.73
CA ALA A 61 -3.15 1.63 -15.69
C ALA A 61 -4.15 2.13 -16.76
N ILE A 62 -5.19 2.88 -16.35
CA ILE A 62 -6.14 3.47 -17.27
C ILE A 62 -5.45 4.50 -18.18
N GLY A 63 -4.62 5.38 -17.60
CA GLY A 63 -3.93 6.43 -18.36
C GLY A 63 -2.97 5.85 -19.42
N THR A 64 -2.17 4.88 -19.05
CA THR A 64 -1.22 4.24 -19.97
C THR A 64 -1.93 3.46 -21.07
N THR A 65 -2.99 2.71 -20.74
CA THR A 65 -3.83 2.02 -21.74
C THR A 65 -4.50 3.02 -22.68
N SER A 66 -4.95 4.17 -22.17
CA SER A 66 -5.56 5.21 -23.01
C SER A 66 -4.57 5.82 -23.99
N ILE A 67 -3.31 6.00 -23.59
CA ILE A 67 -2.23 6.45 -24.48
C ILE A 67 -2.07 5.47 -25.65
N ASP A 68 -2.02 4.16 -25.36
CA ASP A 68 -1.85 3.15 -26.38
C ASP A 68 -3.05 3.07 -27.32
N VAL A 69 -4.27 3.19 -26.82
CA VAL A 69 -5.48 3.24 -27.65
C VAL A 69 -5.48 4.44 -28.58
N VAL A 70 -5.11 5.62 -28.08
CA VAL A 70 -5.07 6.85 -28.90
C VAL A 70 -3.98 6.76 -29.96
N THR A 71 -2.82 6.19 -29.65
CA THR A 71 -1.69 6.08 -30.59
C THR A 71 -1.88 4.98 -31.64
N ASN A 72 -2.55 3.88 -31.31
CA ASN A 72 -2.77 2.74 -32.19
C ASN A 72 -4.17 2.69 -32.84
N GLY A 73 -5.08 3.61 -32.47
CA GLY A 73 -6.39 3.75 -33.08
C GLY A 73 -7.47 2.84 -32.55
N SER A 74 -7.14 1.72 -31.88
CA SER A 74 -8.13 0.83 -31.27
C SER A 74 -7.56 0.00 -30.12
N PHE A 75 -8.46 -0.50 -29.24
CA PHE A 75 -8.08 -1.45 -28.17
C PHE A 75 -7.50 -2.76 -28.69
N ALA A 76 -7.96 -3.23 -29.86
CA ALA A 76 -7.50 -4.48 -30.45
C ALA A 76 -6.05 -4.34 -30.95
N GLU A 77 -5.75 -3.24 -31.61
CA GLU A 77 -4.40 -2.94 -32.12
C GLU A 77 -3.43 -2.61 -31.00
N ALA A 78 -3.85 -1.85 -29.98
CA ALA A 78 -3.05 -1.58 -28.79
C ALA A 78 -2.58 -2.85 -28.06
N ARG A 79 -3.38 -3.92 -28.09
CA ARG A 79 -3.02 -5.21 -27.46
C ARG A 79 -2.12 -6.11 -28.34
N THR A 80 -2.07 -5.87 -29.62
CA THR A 80 -1.24 -6.66 -30.57
C THR A 80 0.12 -6.04 -30.83
N THR A 81 0.25 -4.73 -30.65
CA THR A 81 1.51 -3.99 -30.69
C THR A 81 2.16 -4.02 -29.30
N ALA A 82 3.02 -5.01 -29.06
CA ALA A 82 3.61 -5.30 -27.76
C ALA A 82 4.62 -4.25 -27.22
N THR A 83 4.69 -3.03 -27.79
CA THR A 83 5.69 -2.01 -27.42
C THR A 83 5.19 -0.58 -27.62
N GLY A 84 3.97 -0.29 -27.22
CA GLY A 84 3.47 1.08 -27.15
C GLY A 84 4.17 1.89 -26.06
N VAL A 85 4.11 3.22 -26.16
CA VAL A 85 4.62 4.12 -25.10
C VAL A 85 3.89 3.88 -23.78
N GLY A 86 2.57 3.61 -23.82
CA GLY A 86 1.77 3.28 -22.66
C GLY A 86 2.21 1.97 -22.02
N ASP A 87 2.53 0.94 -22.82
CA ASP A 87 3.06 -0.33 -22.31
C ASP A 87 4.39 -0.12 -21.58
N LEU A 88 5.32 0.64 -22.16
CA LEU A 88 6.61 0.95 -21.52
C LEU A 88 6.42 1.67 -20.18
N LEU A 89 5.51 2.64 -20.13
CA LEU A 89 5.17 3.36 -18.89
C LEU A 89 4.52 2.42 -17.86
N SER A 90 3.63 1.52 -18.30
CA SER A 90 3.01 0.51 -17.43
C SER A 90 4.04 -0.45 -16.85
N TYR A 91 4.97 -0.94 -17.66
CA TYR A 91 6.04 -1.81 -17.19
C TYR A 91 7.00 -1.10 -16.23
N ALA A 92 7.38 0.13 -16.53
CA ALA A 92 8.21 0.94 -15.64
C ALA A 92 7.55 1.17 -14.29
N TRP A 93 6.25 1.55 -14.28
CA TRP A 93 5.46 1.67 -13.06
C TRP A 93 5.36 0.34 -12.31
N GLY A 94 4.99 -0.73 -13.01
CA GLY A 94 4.84 -2.06 -12.43
C GLY A 94 6.12 -2.54 -11.75
N LEU A 95 7.27 -2.45 -12.43
CA LEU A 95 8.57 -2.83 -11.87
C LEU A 95 8.93 -1.99 -10.65
N ALA A 96 8.76 -0.66 -10.72
CA ALA A 96 9.03 0.23 -9.60
C ALA A 96 8.09 -0.03 -8.41
N ALA A 97 6.85 -0.41 -8.68
CA ALA A 97 5.80 -0.59 -7.66
C ALA A 97 5.75 -2.00 -7.04
N ILE A 98 6.44 -3.02 -7.58
CA ILE A 98 6.37 -4.40 -7.06
C ILE A 98 6.70 -4.45 -5.56
N VAL A 99 7.88 -4.00 -5.20
CA VAL A 99 8.36 -4.09 -3.81
C VAL A 99 7.49 -3.27 -2.85
N PRO A 100 7.21 -1.97 -3.10
CA PRO A 100 6.42 -1.19 -2.16
C PRO A 100 4.95 -1.62 -2.12
N THR A 101 4.38 -2.22 -3.18
CA THR A 101 3.03 -2.79 -3.16
C THR A 101 2.97 -4.01 -2.23
N VAL A 102 3.94 -4.92 -2.34
CA VAL A 102 4.03 -6.08 -1.43
C VAL A 102 4.24 -5.60 0.00
N ALA A 103 5.14 -4.65 0.23
CA ALA A 103 5.38 -4.09 1.57
C ALA A 103 4.13 -3.42 2.15
N LEU A 104 3.38 -2.67 1.33
CA LEU A 104 2.12 -2.05 1.75
C LEU A 104 1.06 -3.10 2.06
N GLY A 105 0.93 -4.15 1.24
CA GLY A 105 0.02 -5.28 1.45
C GLY A 105 0.30 -6.01 2.76
N VAL A 106 1.57 -6.32 3.04
CA VAL A 106 2.00 -6.93 4.31
C VAL A 106 1.64 -6.05 5.50
N ARG A 107 1.95 -4.75 5.45
CA ARG A 107 1.59 -3.80 6.52
C ARG A 107 0.07 -3.68 6.71
N ARG A 108 -0.70 -3.83 5.65
CA ARG A 108 -2.16 -3.84 5.74
C ARG A 108 -2.68 -5.13 6.40
N LEU A 109 -2.06 -6.28 6.14
CA LEU A 109 -2.36 -7.53 6.85
C LEU A 109 -2.05 -7.42 8.35
N HIS A 110 -0.92 -6.81 8.70
CA HIS A 110 -0.55 -6.54 10.08
C HIS A 110 -1.59 -5.66 10.80
N ASP A 111 -2.14 -4.64 10.13
CA ASP A 111 -3.17 -3.76 10.68
C ASP A 111 -4.49 -4.50 10.99
N THR A 112 -4.74 -5.63 10.32
CA THR A 112 -5.86 -6.53 10.61
C THR A 112 -5.48 -7.69 11.54
N ASN A 113 -4.33 -7.59 12.22
CA ASN A 113 -3.78 -8.62 13.12
C ASN A 113 -3.46 -9.95 12.43
N ARG A 114 -3.11 -9.93 11.16
CA ARG A 114 -2.71 -11.10 10.37
C ARG A 114 -1.22 -11.08 10.05
N SER A 115 -0.61 -12.26 9.99
CA SER A 115 0.78 -12.38 9.54
C SER A 115 0.94 -11.93 8.08
N GLY A 116 2.06 -11.29 7.76
CA GLY A 116 2.40 -10.92 6.39
C GLY A 116 2.46 -12.10 5.41
N ASN A 117 2.65 -13.32 5.92
CA ASN A 117 2.69 -14.53 5.08
C ASN A 117 1.37 -14.79 4.32
N TRP A 118 0.26 -14.23 4.77
CA TRP A 118 -1.00 -14.30 4.03
C TRP A 118 -0.93 -13.63 2.65
N ILE A 119 0.09 -12.81 2.38
CA ILE A 119 0.31 -12.21 1.06
C ILE A 119 0.50 -13.27 -0.04
N PHE A 120 1.07 -14.42 0.32
CA PHE A 120 1.27 -15.54 -0.61
C PHE A 120 -0.03 -16.17 -1.12
N LEU A 121 -1.17 -15.89 -0.48
CA LEU A 121 -2.47 -16.24 -1.05
C LEU A 121 -2.69 -15.60 -2.42
N GLY A 122 -2.06 -14.47 -2.70
CA GLY A 122 -2.11 -13.85 -4.02
C GLY A 122 -1.58 -14.73 -5.16
N LEU A 123 -0.81 -15.79 -4.83
CA LEU A 123 -0.37 -16.80 -5.80
C LEU A 123 -1.45 -17.82 -6.15
N VAL A 124 -2.52 -17.90 -5.37
CA VAL A 124 -3.68 -18.77 -5.64
C VAL A 124 -4.68 -17.98 -6.46
N PRO A 125 -4.85 -18.28 -7.75
CA PRO A 125 -5.76 -17.51 -8.60
C PRO A 125 -7.21 -17.59 -8.08
N PHE A 126 -7.97 -16.52 -8.27
CA PHE A 126 -9.36 -16.31 -7.87
C PHE A 126 -9.58 -16.33 -6.35
N ILE A 127 -9.41 -17.48 -5.69
CA ILE A 127 -9.69 -17.64 -4.25
C ILE A 127 -8.76 -16.76 -3.42
N GLY A 128 -7.46 -16.80 -3.70
CA GLY A 128 -6.48 -16.03 -2.94
C GLY A 128 -6.70 -14.51 -3.05
N VAL A 129 -7.03 -14.05 -4.25
CA VAL A 129 -7.34 -12.62 -4.49
C VAL A 129 -8.58 -12.19 -3.71
N ILE A 130 -9.64 -13.01 -3.71
CA ILE A 130 -10.89 -12.71 -2.97
C ILE A 130 -10.61 -12.67 -1.47
N VAL A 131 -9.87 -13.63 -0.92
CA VAL A 131 -9.53 -13.68 0.50
C VAL A 131 -8.68 -12.48 0.90
N LEU A 132 -7.67 -12.12 0.10
CA LEU A 132 -6.85 -10.93 0.36
C LEU A 132 -7.69 -9.65 0.29
N LEU A 133 -8.60 -9.54 -0.65
CA LEU A 133 -9.49 -8.40 -0.75
C LEU A 133 -10.35 -8.24 0.51
N ILE A 134 -10.91 -9.34 1.02
CA ILE A 134 -11.65 -9.35 2.29
C ILE A 134 -10.76 -8.88 3.45
N PHE A 135 -9.52 -9.32 3.50
CA PHE A 135 -8.57 -8.89 4.54
C PHE A 135 -8.21 -7.41 4.43
N TYR A 136 -8.06 -6.89 3.21
CA TYR A 136 -7.76 -5.48 2.97
C TYR A 136 -8.96 -4.57 3.23
N LEU A 137 -10.18 -5.08 3.12
CA LEU A 137 -11.41 -4.38 3.50
C LEU A 137 -11.71 -4.47 5.01
N ALA A 138 -11.17 -5.45 5.71
CA ALA A 138 -11.44 -5.67 7.13
C ALA A 138 -11.06 -4.44 8.00
N PRO A 139 -11.73 -4.16 9.11
CA PRO A 139 -11.38 -3.08 10.02
C PRO A 139 -10.01 -3.30 10.66
N SER A 140 -9.34 -2.19 11.01
CA SER A 140 -8.11 -2.23 11.80
C SER A 140 -8.35 -2.91 13.14
N ASN A 141 -7.40 -3.75 13.56
CA ASN A 141 -7.47 -4.47 14.82
C ASN A 141 -6.38 -3.96 15.77
N PRO A 142 -6.72 -3.52 16.99
CA PRO A 142 -5.74 -3.04 17.96
C PRO A 142 -4.63 -4.05 18.27
N ALA A 143 -4.92 -5.36 18.23
CA ALA A 143 -3.93 -6.41 18.45
C ALA A 143 -2.82 -6.44 17.38
N GLY A 144 -3.00 -5.75 16.23
CA GLY A 144 -1.99 -5.58 15.21
C GLY A 144 -0.76 -4.80 15.67
N VAL A 145 -0.83 -4.08 16.79
CA VAL A 145 0.31 -3.34 17.41
C VAL A 145 1.53 -4.24 17.61
N ARG A 146 1.35 -5.54 17.79
CA ARG A 146 2.46 -6.50 17.92
C ARG A 146 3.41 -6.54 16.71
N PHE A 147 3.00 -6.01 15.57
CA PHE A 147 3.81 -5.94 14.34
C PHE A 147 4.52 -4.59 14.18
N ASP A 148 4.23 -3.61 15.05
CA ASP A 148 5.00 -2.38 15.10
C ASP A 148 6.36 -2.69 15.73
N ARG A 149 7.42 -2.05 15.24
CA ARG A 149 8.72 -2.16 15.91
C ARG A 149 8.58 -1.56 17.30
N ALA A 150 8.99 -2.31 18.31
CA ALA A 150 9.21 -1.73 19.62
C ALA A 150 10.21 -0.59 19.43
N SER A 151 9.84 0.63 19.79
CA SER A 151 10.74 1.78 19.80
C SER A 151 11.94 1.40 20.70
N GLY A 152 13.05 1.18 20.04
CA GLY A 152 14.26 0.51 20.40
C GLY A 152 14.78 0.67 21.82
N GLY A 153 15.52 -0.29 22.20
CA GLY A 153 16.56 -0.09 23.18
C GLY A 153 17.74 0.69 22.60
#